data_e7671ed8e0fc597979ddadf3e61ac7b7
#
_entry.id   e7671ed8e0fc597979ddadf3e61ac7b7
#
_cell.length_a   1.000
_cell.length_b   1.000
_cell.length_c   1.000
_cell.angle_alpha   90.00
_cell.angle_beta   90.00
_cell.angle_gamma   90.00
#
_symmetry.space_group_name_H-M   'P 1'
#
loop_
_entity.id
_entity.type
_entity.pdbx_description
1 polymer ?
#
loop_
_entity_poly.entity_id
_entity_poly.type
_entity_poly.pdbx_seq_one_letter_code
_entity_poly.pdbx_strand_id
1 'polypeptide(L)'
;MIKSLLLTSSAFFALCLPALAQVEPGEPAPDFSLKDSKDNSQKLSAYLGKFVVLEWLNPECPVVKKHYSGGNMQKLQKEYTAKGVVWLSIISSAPGKQGHCTGPQAEANRKDMNAYPTAVLLDPSGDVGQKYGAKTTPHMFIINPDGKVIYAGAIDSIDSPKSADCEKATNYVRETLNAALAGKPVPTPQTKSYGCSVKY
;
A
#
# COMPACT_ATOMS: atom_id res chain seq x y z
N MET A 1 55.31 0.80 -46.29
CA MET A 1 54.16 -0.05 -45.95
C MET A 1 53.72 0.32 -44.56
N ILE A 2 52.68 1.16 -44.45
CA ILE A 2 52.13 1.63 -43.15
C ILE A 2 50.88 0.79 -42.89
N LYS A 3 50.91 -0.03 -41.85
CA LYS A 3 49.72 -0.82 -41.40
C LYS A 3 48.86 0.09 -40.50
N SER A 4 47.70 0.46 -41.00
CA SER A 4 46.68 1.18 -40.23
C SER A 4 45.95 0.19 -39.30
N LEU A 5 46.03 0.45 -37.99
CA LEU A 5 45.36 -0.32 -36.95
C LEU A 5 44.01 0.34 -36.67
N LEU A 6 42.92 -0.28 -37.12
CA LEU A 6 41.54 0.17 -36.80
C LEU A 6 41.18 -0.32 -35.39
N LEU A 7 41.12 0.61 -34.43
CA LEU A 7 40.52 0.36 -33.12
C LEU A 7 38.97 0.44 -33.24
N THR A 8 38.29 -0.69 -33.12
CA THR A 8 36.85 -0.73 -32.98
C THR A 8 36.49 -0.51 -31.51
N SER A 9 35.96 0.67 -31.20
CA SER A 9 35.44 1.02 -29.89
C SER A 9 34.04 0.40 -29.76
N SER A 10 33.89 -0.68 -28.99
CA SER A 10 32.60 -1.24 -28.61
C SER A 10 31.99 -0.39 -27.48
N ALA A 11 31.02 0.45 -27.81
CA ALA A 11 30.24 1.18 -26.81
C ALA A 11 29.27 0.19 -26.11
N PHE A 12 29.57 -0.13 -24.86
CA PHE A 12 28.66 -0.85 -23.98
C PHE A 12 27.52 0.09 -23.57
N PHE A 13 26.35 -0.07 -24.18
CA PHE A 13 25.13 0.61 -23.74
C PHE A 13 24.61 -0.14 -22.50
N ALA A 14 24.93 0.36 -21.32
CA ALA A 14 24.33 -0.15 -20.08
C ALA A 14 22.82 0.22 -20.09
N LEU A 15 21.98 -0.81 -20.27
CA LEU A 15 20.54 -0.67 -20.11
C LEU A 15 20.26 -0.44 -18.61
N CYS A 16 20.14 0.82 -18.22
CA CYS A 16 19.67 1.18 -16.89
C CYS A 16 18.16 0.91 -16.84
N LEU A 17 17.78 -0.26 -16.30
CA LEU A 17 16.37 -0.53 -16.00
C LEU A 17 15.94 0.49 -14.95
N PRO A 18 14.85 1.27 -15.20
CA PRO A 18 14.34 2.18 -14.19
C PRO A 18 13.91 1.35 -12.98
N ALA A 19 14.48 1.60 -11.83
CA ALA A 19 13.93 1.12 -10.57
C ALA A 19 12.48 1.65 -10.50
N LEU A 20 11.50 0.75 -10.31
CA LEU A 20 10.11 1.15 -10.14
C LEU A 20 10.05 2.13 -8.96
N ALA A 21 9.88 3.40 -9.27
CA ALA A 21 9.73 4.45 -8.27
C ALA A 21 8.38 4.26 -7.57
N GLN A 22 8.31 4.60 -6.29
CA GLN A 22 7.05 4.69 -5.58
C GLN A 22 6.16 5.72 -6.26
N VAL A 23 4.86 5.43 -6.37
CA VAL A 23 3.89 6.43 -6.85
C VAL A 23 3.83 7.58 -5.87
N GLU A 24 4.01 8.80 -6.39
CA GLU A 24 4.12 10.01 -5.60
C GLU A 24 2.75 10.72 -5.45
N PRO A 25 2.52 11.46 -4.35
CA PRO A 25 1.36 12.33 -4.23
C PRO A 25 1.25 13.35 -5.36
N GLY A 26 0.05 13.49 -5.93
CA GLY A 26 -0.24 14.30 -7.11
C GLY A 26 -0.32 13.50 -8.41
N GLU A 27 0.28 12.31 -8.46
CA GLU A 27 0.26 11.45 -9.64
C GLU A 27 -1.05 10.67 -9.75
N PRO A 28 -1.46 10.27 -10.97
CA PRO A 28 -2.54 9.32 -11.17
C PRO A 28 -2.22 7.99 -10.49
N ALA A 29 -3.19 7.45 -9.73
CA ALA A 29 -3.07 6.13 -9.14
C ALA A 29 -3.09 5.07 -10.25
N PRO A 30 -2.08 4.18 -10.36
CA PRO A 30 -2.06 3.11 -11.35
C PRO A 30 -3.26 2.19 -11.21
N ASP A 31 -4.06 2.05 -12.28
CA ASP A 31 -5.22 1.15 -12.27
C ASP A 31 -4.77 -0.31 -12.16
N PHE A 32 -5.59 -1.11 -11.48
CA PHE A 32 -5.38 -2.54 -11.33
C PHE A 32 -6.70 -3.29 -11.24
N SER A 33 -6.65 -4.60 -11.45
CA SER A 33 -7.74 -5.53 -11.18
C SER A 33 -7.17 -6.72 -10.42
N LEU A 34 -7.69 -6.99 -9.22
CA LEU A 34 -7.32 -8.12 -8.36
C LEU A 34 -8.57 -8.89 -7.94
N LYS A 35 -8.39 -10.15 -7.59
CA LYS A 35 -9.40 -10.92 -6.88
C LYS A 35 -9.37 -10.57 -5.39
N ASP A 36 -10.55 -10.41 -4.81
CA ASP A 36 -10.66 -10.33 -3.36
C ASP A 36 -10.68 -11.74 -2.71
N SER A 37 -10.66 -11.77 -1.39
CA SER A 37 -10.69 -13.01 -0.59
C SER A 37 -11.94 -13.88 -0.81
N LYS A 38 -12.97 -13.35 -1.46
CA LYS A 38 -14.22 -14.02 -1.83
C LYS A 38 -14.35 -14.32 -3.33
N ASP A 39 -13.23 -14.20 -4.07
CA ASP A 39 -13.11 -14.42 -5.52
C ASP A 39 -13.86 -13.39 -6.40
N ASN A 40 -14.33 -12.27 -5.83
CA ASN A 40 -14.88 -11.20 -6.65
C ASN A 40 -13.75 -10.37 -7.28
N SER A 41 -13.96 -9.91 -8.51
CA SER A 41 -13.02 -9.00 -9.16
C SER A 41 -13.20 -7.59 -8.64
N GLN A 42 -12.12 -6.98 -8.14
CA GLN A 42 -12.06 -5.61 -7.66
C GLN A 42 -11.15 -4.79 -8.55
N LYS A 43 -11.70 -3.76 -9.19
CA LYS A 43 -10.95 -2.86 -10.07
C LYS A 43 -10.90 -1.48 -9.46
N LEU A 44 -9.70 -0.85 -9.39
CA LEU A 44 -9.55 0.45 -8.77
C LEU A 44 -10.40 1.52 -9.46
N SER A 45 -10.43 1.54 -10.79
CA SER A 45 -11.21 2.51 -11.56
C SER A 45 -12.73 2.42 -11.34
N ALA A 46 -13.25 1.32 -10.79
CA ALA A 46 -14.65 1.21 -10.39
C ALA A 46 -15.01 2.07 -9.16
N TYR A 47 -14.01 2.59 -8.46
CA TYR A 47 -14.16 3.43 -7.28
C TYR A 47 -13.95 4.93 -7.55
N LEU A 48 -13.82 5.34 -8.83
CA LEU A 48 -13.80 6.77 -9.18
C LEU A 48 -15.01 7.49 -8.57
N GLY A 49 -14.81 8.73 -8.13
CA GLY A 49 -15.80 9.50 -7.38
C GLY A 49 -15.79 9.25 -5.86
N LYS A 50 -14.96 8.33 -5.37
CA LYS A 50 -14.79 8.04 -3.93
C LYS A 50 -13.33 8.20 -3.50
N PHE A 51 -13.12 8.50 -2.23
CA PHE A 51 -11.80 8.30 -1.62
C PHE A 51 -11.51 6.81 -1.46
N VAL A 52 -10.28 6.39 -1.78
CA VAL A 52 -9.83 5.01 -1.64
C VAL A 52 -8.58 4.98 -0.78
N VAL A 53 -8.55 4.11 0.23
CA VAL A 53 -7.35 3.75 0.99
C VAL A 53 -6.86 2.40 0.49
N LEU A 54 -5.59 2.32 0.10
CA LEU A 54 -4.87 1.08 -0.13
C LEU A 54 -3.95 0.84 1.05
N GLU A 55 -4.08 -0.32 1.68
CA GLU A 55 -3.27 -0.76 2.81
C GLU A 55 -2.51 -2.02 2.39
N TRP A 56 -1.18 -1.93 2.20
CA TRP A 56 -0.38 -3.14 2.05
C TRP A 56 -0.27 -3.87 3.38
N LEU A 57 -0.74 -5.10 3.40
CA LEU A 57 -0.95 -5.90 4.59
C LEU A 57 -0.15 -7.21 4.55
N ASN A 58 0.51 -7.55 5.66
CA ASN A 58 0.98 -8.89 5.97
C ASN A 58 0.55 -9.22 7.40
N PRO A 59 -0.37 -10.19 7.62
CA PRO A 59 -0.92 -10.48 8.94
C PRO A 59 0.13 -11.01 9.95
N GLU A 60 1.27 -11.49 9.45
CA GLU A 60 2.35 -11.98 10.31
C GLU A 60 3.34 -10.89 10.73
N CYS A 61 3.29 -9.72 10.08
CA CYS A 61 4.20 -8.61 10.38
C CYS A 61 3.95 -8.03 11.78
N PRO A 62 4.97 -7.91 12.66
CA PRO A 62 4.81 -7.33 14.00
C PRO A 62 4.28 -5.88 13.99
N VAL A 63 4.67 -5.08 12.99
CA VAL A 63 4.20 -3.70 12.87
C VAL A 63 2.74 -3.64 12.43
N VAL A 64 2.29 -4.55 11.55
CA VAL A 64 0.87 -4.72 11.26
C VAL A 64 0.11 -5.13 12.53
N LYS A 65 0.62 -6.13 13.26
CA LYS A 65 0.03 -6.58 14.54
C LYS A 65 -0.08 -5.44 15.55
N LYS A 66 0.89 -4.53 15.64
CA LYS A 66 0.82 -3.30 16.47
C LYS A 66 -0.51 -2.57 16.27
N HIS A 67 -0.83 -2.27 15.02
CA HIS A 67 -1.98 -1.45 14.67
C HIS A 67 -3.32 -2.17 14.83
N TYR A 68 -3.34 -3.49 14.65
CA TYR A 68 -4.55 -4.29 14.83
C TYR A 68 -4.78 -4.67 16.29
N SER A 69 -3.75 -5.09 17.05
CA SER A 69 -3.90 -5.43 18.46
C SER A 69 -4.28 -4.24 19.35
N GLY A 70 -3.83 -3.04 18.99
CA GLY A 70 -4.20 -1.78 19.64
C GLY A 70 -5.55 -1.20 19.20
N GLY A 71 -6.24 -1.86 18.26
CA GLY A 71 -7.53 -1.38 17.75
C GLY A 71 -7.45 -0.14 16.86
N ASN A 72 -6.24 0.31 16.50
CA ASN A 72 -6.03 1.51 15.67
C ASN A 72 -6.62 1.34 14.26
N MET A 73 -6.30 0.24 13.58
CA MET A 73 -6.81 0.00 12.23
C MET A 73 -8.31 -0.22 12.19
N GLN A 74 -8.86 -0.97 13.13
CA GLN A 74 -10.30 -1.20 13.21
C GLN A 74 -11.08 0.11 13.39
N LYS A 75 -10.56 1.03 14.22
CA LYS A 75 -11.15 2.37 14.39
C LYS A 75 -11.11 3.17 13.09
N LEU A 76 -9.96 3.21 12.40
CA LEU A 76 -9.81 3.89 11.11
C LEU A 76 -10.75 3.29 10.07
N GLN A 77 -10.72 1.98 9.87
CA GLN A 77 -11.55 1.30 8.90
C GLN A 77 -13.04 1.56 9.13
N LYS A 78 -13.54 1.37 10.36
CA LYS A 78 -14.95 1.61 10.71
C LYS A 78 -15.34 3.07 10.48
N GLU A 79 -14.52 4.00 10.97
CA GLU A 79 -14.82 5.44 10.88
C GLU A 79 -14.92 5.91 9.44
N TYR A 80 -13.94 5.56 8.60
CA TYR A 80 -13.88 6.11 7.25
C TYR A 80 -14.74 5.35 6.25
N THR A 81 -14.94 4.03 6.40
CA THR A 81 -15.90 3.31 5.56
C THR A 81 -17.34 3.79 5.82
N ALA A 82 -17.70 4.14 7.06
CA ALA A 82 -18.98 4.77 7.38
C ALA A 82 -19.16 6.16 6.74
N LYS A 83 -18.06 6.84 6.40
CA LYS A 83 -18.05 8.12 5.66
C LYS A 83 -17.98 7.93 4.13
N GLY A 84 -18.12 6.69 3.64
CA GLY A 84 -18.11 6.38 2.21
C GLY A 84 -16.72 6.18 1.59
N VAL A 85 -15.65 6.20 2.38
CA VAL A 85 -14.30 5.86 1.91
C VAL A 85 -14.21 4.37 1.66
N VAL A 86 -13.64 3.98 0.53
CA VAL A 86 -13.35 2.57 0.20
C VAL A 86 -12.01 2.21 0.83
N TRP A 87 -11.96 1.11 1.59
CA TRP A 87 -10.72 0.61 2.20
C TRP A 87 -10.37 -0.75 1.63
N LEU A 88 -9.25 -0.84 0.91
CA LEU A 88 -8.75 -2.06 0.28
C LEU A 88 -7.44 -2.48 0.97
N SER A 89 -7.47 -3.60 1.68
CA SER A 89 -6.25 -4.21 2.23
C SER A 89 -5.68 -5.18 1.19
N ILE A 90 -4.39 -5.04 0.84
CA ILE A 90 -3.73 -5.77 -0.26
C ILE A 90 -2.62 -6.65 0.29
N ILE A 91 -2.63 -7.93 -0.07
CA ILE A 91 -1.61 -8.91 0.30
C ILE A 91 -0.80 -9.27 -0.95
N SER A 92 0.43 -8.74 -1.05
CA SER A 92 1.37 -9.00 -2.14
C SER A 92 2.48 -9.96 -1.72
N SER A 93 2.16 -10.98 -0.93
CA SER A 93 3.12 -12.02 -0.55
C SER A 93 3.11 -13.16 -1.57
N ALA A 94 4.26 -13.45 -2.17
CA ALA A 94 4.42 -14.52 -3.16
C ALA A 94 4.18 -15.91 -2.55
N PRO A 95 3.78 -16.91 -3.34
CA PRO A 95 3.63 -18.29 -2.87
C PRO A 95 4.88 -18.79 -2.15
N GLY A 96 4.69 -19.41 -0.98
CA GLY A 96 5.77 -19.89 -0.13
C GLY A 96 6.50 -18.82 0.70
N LYS A 97 6.12 -17.55 0.59
CA LYS A 97 6.67 -16.47 1.41
C LYS A 97 5.75 -16.17 2.60
N GLN A 98 6.33 -15.54 3.64
CA GLN A 98 5.61 -15.13 4.84
C GLN A 98 4.42 -14.22 4.48
N GLY A 99 3.26 -14.52 5.05
CA GLY A 99 2.03 -13.75 4.83
C GLY A 99 1.27 -14.14 3.56
N HIS A 100 1.79 -15.06 2.73
CA HIS A 100 1.01 -15.62 1.61
C HIS A 100 -0.20 -16.36 2.15
N CYS A 101 -1.35 -16.13 1.54
CA CYS A 101 -2.60 -16.79 1.92
C CYS A 101 -3.54 -16.95 0.73
N THR A 102 -4.38 -17.98 0.81
CA THR A 102 -5.54 -18.16 -0.06
C THR A 102 -6.70 -17.24 0.36
N GLY A 103 -7.74 -17.12 -0.46
CA GLY A 103 -8.93 -16.34 -0.13
C GLY A 103 -9.56 -16.73 1.22
N PRO A 104 -9.86 -18.01 1.49
CA PRO A 104 -10.37 -18.45 2.79
C PRO A 104 -9.45 -18.10 3.96
N GLN A 105 -8.13 -18.23 3.80
CA GLN A 105 -7.16 -17.86 4.84
C GLN A 105 -7.12 -16.33 5.07
N ALA A 106 -7.24 -15.54 4.02
CA ALA A 106 -7.33 -14.08 4.13
C ALA A 106 -8.59 -13.65 4.90
N GLU A 107 -9.74 -14.32 4.66
CA GLU A 107 -10.96 -14.07 5.44
C GLU A 107 -10.83 -14.52 6.91
N ALA A 108 -10.14 -15.62 7.19
CA ALA A 108 -9.85 -16.04 8.55
C ALA A 108 -8.98 -14.98 9.26
N ASN A 109 -7.87 -14.57 8.63
CA ASN A 109 -6.99 -13.50 9.16
C ASN A 109 -7.76 -12.20 9.40
N ARG A 110 -8.64 -11.79 8.46
CA ARG A 110 -9.48 -10.60 8.62
C ARG A 110 -10.37 -10.69 9.86
N LYS A 111 -10.99 -11.85 10.11
CA LYS A 111 -11.83 -12.09 11.30
C LYS A 111 -11.00 -12.08 12.58
N ASP A 112 -9.87 -12.78 12.59
CA ASP A 112 -8.98 -12.86 13.76
C ASP A 112 -8.42 -11.49 14.16
N MET A 113 -8.10 -10.63 13.16
CA MET A 113 -7.70 -9.26 13.38
C MET A 113 -8.87 -8.32 13.69
N ASN A 114 -10.12 -8.82 13.66
CA ASN A 114 -11.33 -7.99 13.78
C ASN A 114 -11.31 -6.79 12.82
N ALA A 115 -10.85 -7.01 11.59
CA ALA A 115 -10.65 -5.98 10.57
C ALA A 115 -11.94 -5.71 9.78
N TYR A 116 -12.10 -4.45 9.32
CA TYR A 116 -13.29 -3.96 8.63
C TYR A 116 -12.96 -3.25 7.30
N PRO A 117 -12.05 -3.77 6.45
CA PRO A 117 -11.86 -3.22 5.12
C PRO A 117 -13.11 -3.48 4.26
N THR A 118 -13.26 -2.71 3.19
CA THR A 118 -14.26 -2.97 2.15
C THR A 118 -14.01 -4.30 1.47
N ALA A 119 -12.72 -4.60 1.19
CA ALA A 119 -12.28 -5.89 0.65
C ALA A 119 -10.83 -6.17 1.03
N VAL A 120 -10.47 -7.46 1.10
CA VAL A 120 -9.07 -7.93 1.17
C VAL A 120 -8.69 -8.49 -0.19
N LEU A 121 -7.70 -7.88 -0.84
CA LEU A 121 -7.26 -8.21 -2.19
C LEU A 121 -6.01 -9.09 -2.16
N LEU A 122 -5.93 -10.01 -3.11
CA LEU A 122 -4.81 -10.94 -3.25
C LEU A 122 -3.99 -10.58 -4.50
N ASP A 123 -2.71 -10.27 -4.28
CA ASP A 123 -1.72 -9.93 -5.31
C ASP A 123 -0.50 -10.87 -5.19
N PRO A 124 -0.68 -12.20 -5.44
CA PRO A 124 0.39 -13.18 -5.23
C PRO A 124 1.55 -13.04 -6.21
N SER A 125 1.36 -12.39 -7.36
CA SER A 125 2.44 -12.05 -8.29
C SER A 125 3.27 -10.85 -7.82
N GLY A 126 2.70 -10.00 -6.96
CA GLY A 126 3.31 -8.75 -6.53
C GLY A 126 3.24 -7.62 -7.57
N ASP A 127 2.58 -7.84 -8.71
CA ASP A 127 2.54 -6.87 -9.81
C ASP A 127 1.96 -5.52 -9.38
N VAL A 128 0.89 -5.54 -8.60
CA VAL A 128 0.26 -4.30 -8.10
C VAL A 128 1.14 -3.66 -7.04
N GLY A 129 1.70 -4.44 -6.12
CA GLY A 129 2.63 -3.94 -5.13
C GLY A 129 3.85 -3.26 -5.75
N GLN A 130 4.47 -3.89 -6.75
CA GLN A 130 5.59 -3.31 -7.49
C GLN A 130 5.19 -2.05 -8.27
N LYS A 131 4.02 -2.05 -8.92
CA LYS A 131 3.49 -0.91 -9.66
C LYS A 131 3.31 0.34 -8.76
N TYR A 132 2.90 0.16 -7.50
CA TYR A 132 2.80 1.23 -6.51
C TYR A 132 4.14 1.53 -5.81
N GLY A 133 5.16 0.72 -6.00
CA GLY A 133 6.42 0.81 -5.26
C GLY A 133 6.22 0.57 -3.75
N ALA A 134 5.30 -0.34 -3.40
CA ALA A 134 5.06 -0.70 -2.00
C ALA A 134 6.29 -1.42 -1.43
N LYS A 135 6.85 -0.92 -0.35
CA LYS A 135 8.13 -1.39 0.20
C LYS A 135 7.97 -2.15 1.50
N THR A 136 6.97 -1.78 2.30
CA THR A 136 6.78 -2.30 3.66
C THR A 136 5.35 -2.78 3.88
N THR A 137 5.15 -3.54 4.94
CA THR A 137 3.84 -3.79 5.54
C THR A 137 3.87 -3.32 7.00
N PRO A 138 3.00 -2.33 7.36
CA PRO A 138 2.05 -1.65 6.50
C PRO A 138 2.71 -0.62 5.56
N HIS A 139 2.06 -0.32 4.43
CA HIS A 139 2.33 0.83 3.57
C HIS A 139 0.98 1.36 3.07
N MET A 140 0.74 2.65 3.23
CA MET A 140 -0.54 3.28 2.96
C MET A 140 -0.48 4.16 1.74
N PHE A 141 -1.52 4.11 0.90
CA PHE A 141 -1.78 5.08 -0.15
C PHE A 141 -3.23 5.54 -0.02
N ILE A 142 -3.47 6.83 -0.20
CA ILE A 142 -4.81 7.40 -0.22
C ILE A 142 -5.02 8.09 -1.55
N ILE A 143 -6.13 7.77 -2.20
CA ILE A 143 -6.50 8.21 -3.54
C ILE A 143 -7.76 9.06 -3.41
N ASN A 144 -7.78 10.21 -4.09
CA ASN A 144 -8.93 11.11 -4.12
C ASN A 144 -9.98 10.66 -5.16
N PRO A 145 -11.18 11.27 -5.19
CA PRO A 145 -12.24 10.94 -6.14
C PRO A 145 -11.85 11.07 -7.63
N ASP A 146 -10.84 11.90 -7.95
CA ASP A 146 -10.32 12.07 -9.32
C ASP A 146 -9.32 10.98 -9.72
N GLY A 147 -9.04 10.01 -8.84
CA GLY A 147 -8.08 8.94 -9.09
C GLY A 147 -6.62 9.34 -8.91
N LYS A 148 -6.32 10.43 -8.18
CA LYS A 148 -4.95 10.85 -7.88
C LYS A 148 -4.54 10.44 -6.47
N VAL A 149 -3.30 10.01 -6.31
CA VAL A 149 -2.71 9.75 -4.99
C VAL A 149 -2.57 11.09 -4.24
N ILE A 150 -3.07 11.17 -3.03
CA ILE A 150 -2.95 12.35 -2.15
C ILE A 150 -2.13 12.09 -0.90
N TYR A 151 -1.82 10.81 -0.63
CA TYR A 151 -0.92 10.39 0.45
C TYR A 151 -0.21 9.09 0.08
N ALA A 152 1.08 8.99 0.42
CA ALA A 152 1.85 7.76 0.34
C ALA A 152 2.80 7.66 1.53
N GLY A 153 2.76 6.55 2.32
CA GLY A 153 3.68 6.40 3.45
C GLY A 153 3.19 5.53 4.61
N ALA A 154 3.59 5.91 5.81
CA ALA A 154 3.31 5.21 7.06
C ALA A 154 1.86 5.42 7.55
N ILE A 155 1.39 4.57 8.47
CA ILE A 155 0.13 4.81 9.18
C ILE A 155 0.30 5.94 10.19
N ASP A 156 1.39 5.92 10.94
CA ASP A 156 1.68 6.86 12.02
C ASP A 156 3.16 7.25 12.11
N SER A 157 3.48 8.16 13.02
CA SER A 157 4.81 8.75 13.18
C SER A 157 5.80 7.94 14.04
N ILE A 158 5.39 6.79 14.63
CA ILE A 158 6.25 6.04 15.54
C ILE A 158 6.57 4.66 14.99
N ASP A 159 7.78 4.49 14.47
CA ASP A 159 8.31 3.20 14.00
C ASP A 159 8.64 2.31 15.23
N SER A 160 7.65 1.55 15.65
CA SER A 160 7.78 0.61 16.77
C SER A 160 6.74 -0.52 16.63
N PRO A 161 6.99 -1.71 17.21
CA PRO A 161 6.01 -2.79 17.23
C PRO A 161 5.04 -2.71 18.42
N LYS A 162 5.14 -1.69 19.30
CA LYS A 162 4.34 -1.57 20.52
C LYS A 162 3.00 -0.92 20.26
N SER A 163 1.89 -1.61 20.53
CA SER A 163 0.53 -1.10 20.32
C SER A 163 0.20 0.17 21.14
N ALA A 164 0.77 0.31 22.34
CA ALA A 164 0.59 1.50 23.16
C ALA A 164 1.13 2.79 22.53
N ASP A 165 2.03 2.68 21.55
CA ASP A 165 2.57 3.86 20.84
C ASP A 165 1.57 4.43 19.82
N CYS A 166 0.55 3.66 19.41
CA CYS A 166 -0.49 4.16 18.50
C CYS A 166 -1.27 5.36 19.08
N GLU A 167 -1.43 5.44 20.40
CA GLU A 167 -2.15 6.54 21.07
C GLU A 167 -1.31 7.82 21.17
N LYS A 168 0.03 7.68 21.12
CA LYS A 168 0.97 8.80 21.24
C LYS A 168 1.38 9.35 19.88
N ALA A 169 1.18 8.54 18.82
CA ALA A 169 1.65 8.86 17.49
C ALA A 169 0.67 9.81 16.75
N THR A 170 1.23 10.68 15.93
CA THR A 170 0.48 11.37 14.89
C THR A 170 0.02 10.34 13.87
N ASN A 171 -1.29 10.21 13.65
CA ASN A 171 -1.85 9.28 12.68
C ASN A 171 -2.03 9.97 11.32
N TYR A 172 -1.10 9.76 10.41
CA TYR A 172 -1.07 10.41 9.10
C TYR A 172 -2.27 10.05 8.21
N VAL A 173 -2.76 8.81 8.30
CA VAL A 173 -3.95 8.38 7.55
C VAL A 173 -5.18 9.15 8.02
N ARG A 174 -5.35 9.31 9.33
CA ARG A 174 -6.44 10.10 9.93
C ARG A 174 -6.34 11.58 9.54
N GLU A 175 -5.16 12.17 9.65
CA GLU A 175 -4.97 13.59 9.30
C GLU A 175 -5.27 13.83 7.82
N THR A 176 -4.77 12.96 6.95
CA THR A 176 -5.01 13.05 5.50
C THR A 176 -6.49 12.94 5.17
N LEU A 177 -7.19 11.91 5.68
CA LEU A 177 -8.60 11.71 5.38
C LEU A 177 -9.47 12.81 5.96
N ASN A 178 -9.16 13.30 7.17
CA ASN A 178 -9.91 14.44 7.76
C ASN A 178 -9.74 15.72 6.94
N ALA A 179 -8.52 16.02 6.51
CA ALA A 179 -8.27 17.19 5.66
C ALA A 179 -8.98 17.06 4.31
N ALA A 180 -8.79 15.91 3.63
CA ALA A 180 -9.35 15.68 2.31
C ALA A 180 -10.88 15.67 2.27
N LEU A 181 -11.53 15.02 3.24
CA LEU A 181 -12.99 15.00 3.38
C LEU A 181 -13.57 16.39 3.71
N ALA A 182 -12.77 17.27 4.34
CA ALA A 182 -13.15 18.66 4.60
C ALA A 182 -12.80 19.62 3.44
N GLY A 183 -12.31 19.12 2.30
CA GLY A 183 -11.87 19.94 1.17
C GLY A 183 -10.62 20.78 1.46
N LYS A 184 -9.83 20.41 2.46
CA LYS A 184 -8.60 21.11 2.86
C LYS A 184 -7.37 20.44 2.27
N PRO A 185 -6.26 21.18 2.08
CA PRO A 185 -4.97 20.60 1.70
C PRO A 185 -4.52 19.53 2.70
N VAL A 186 -3.92 18.45 2.19
CA VAL A 186 -3.30 17.40 3.02
C VAL A 186 -2.05 17.97 3.68
N PRO A 187 -1.93 17.95 5.01
CA PRO A 187 -0.81 18.60 5.72
C PRO A 187 0.52 17.91 5.48
N THR A 188 0.52 16.57 5.38
CA THR A 188 1.72 15.75 5.17
C THR A 188 1.41 14.72 4.09
N PRO A 189 1.61 15.06 2.81
CA PRO A 189 1.20 14.18 1.70
C PRO A 189 2.10 12.95 1.55
N GLN A 190 3.31 12.96 2.12
CA GLN A 190 4.25 11.86 2.01
C GLN A 190 5.04 11.65 3.29
N THR A 191 5.25 10.38 3.65
CA THR A 191 6.12 9.99 4.76
C THR A 191 6.91 8.73 4.40
N LYS A 192 7.96 8.44 5.14
CA LYS A 192 8.68 7.16 5.01
C LYS A 192 7.85 6.05 5.63
N SER A 193 7.45 5.06 4.84
CA SER A 193 6.83 3.84 5.37
C SER A 193 7.82 3.02 6.19
N TYR A 194 7.33 2.28 7.18
CA TYR A 194 8.13 1.43 8.05
C TYR A 194 7.42 0.10 8.30
N GLY A 195 8.19 -0.92 8.72
CA GLY A 195 7.69 -2.26 8.97
C GLY A 195 8.47 -3.34 8.23
N CYS A 196 7.88 -4.53 8.11
CA CYS A 196 8.50 -5.63 7.38
C CYS A 196 8.49 -5.35 5.87
N SER A 197 9.53 -5.77 5.15
CA SER A 197 9.51 -5.70 3.67
C SER A 197 8.32 -6.48 3.11
N VAL A 198 7.72 -5.99 2.01
CA VAL A 198 6.78 -6.77 1.20
C VAL A 198 7.49 -8.04 0.72
N LYS A 199 6.79 -9.15 0.63
CA LYS A 199 7.36 -10.47 0.33
C LYS A 199 7.08 -10.89 -1.12
N TYR A 200 7.55 -10.06 -2.05
CA TYR A 200 7.50 -10.36 -3.49
C TYR A 200 8.19 -11.66 -3.87
#